data_d58873df5764e70091bb1cd6207b855b
#
_entry.id   d58873df5764e70091bb1cd6207b855b
#
_cell.length_a   1.000
_cell.length_b   1.000
_cell.length_c   1.000
_cell.angle_alpha   90.00
_cell.angle_beta   90.00
_cell.angle_gamma   90.00
#
_symmetry.space_group_name_H-M   'P 1'
#
loop_
_entity.id
_entity.type
_entity.pdbx_description
1 polymer ?
#
loop_
_entity_poly.entity_id
_entity_poly.type
_entity_poly.pdbx_seq_one_letter_code
_entity_poly.pdbx_strand_id
1 'polypeptide(L)'
;MAKKNIITIAIVISIFVGLIGNYFYQKIFENNVQKSGVVFINSDDDFTKLTEKITPFIIGLDDFIWVSKLKKFTKIKPGKYDITENMSTNDLVNMFRAGRQTAIKLSFNNQDTLEKLAGRIAEQIEADSISLLTAFTDEKFLAENNFNEKSILGIFIPNSYDFYWNTSAEKFRDKMLIEYHKFWNQNRLQKAKKINLFPNEVITLASIVQKETAKNSERPIVAGLYLNRLQNNWPLQADPTVIYAIRQLKGQDYVVRRVLNADLEIISPFNTYKNIGLPPYLIAMPDVSSIDAVLNPEKHNYFYMCASIDKIGFHEFAKTLAQHNRNAEKYQNWVNKQGINR
;
A
#
# COMPACT_ATOMS: atom_id res chain seq x y z
N MET A 1 -18.00 80.25 12.45
CA MET A 1 -18.57 79.27 11.50
C MET A 1 -17.52 78.35 10.96
N ALA A 2 -16.34 78.76 10.56
CA ALA A 2 -15.31 77.87 9.93
C ALA A 2 -14.85 76.65 10.75
N LYS A 3 -14.57 76.84 12.09
CA LYS A 3 -14.13 75.74 12.97
C LYS A 3 -15.20 74.63 13.12
N LYS A 4 -16.50 75.03 13.21
CA LYS A 4 -17.57 74.02 13.32
C LYS A 4 -17.75 73.22 12.07
N ASN A 5 -17.61 73.79 10.91
CA ASN A 5 -17.65 73.11 9.62
C ASN A 5 -16.44 72.15 9.39
N ILE A 6 -15.25 72.56 9.87
CA ILE A 6 -14.04 71.65 9.80
C ILE A 6 -14.22 70.42 10.69
N ILE A 7 -14.78 70.59 11.90
CA ILE A 7 -15.04 69.46 12.81
C ILE A 7 -16.07 68.48 12.18
N THR A 8 -17.16 69.03 11.61
CA THR A 8 -18.17 68.19 10.93
C THR A 8 -17.63 67.46 9.76
N ILE A 9 -16.81 68.08 8.92
CA ILE A 9 -16.12 67.42 7.79
C ILE A 9 -15.19 66.33 8.29
N ALA A 10 -14.41 66.56 9.33
CA ALA A 10 -13.51 65.54 9.91
C ALA A 10 -14.28 64.33 10.46
N ILE A 11 -15.44 64.55 11.13
CA ILE A 11 -16.29 63.46 11.61
C ILE A 11 -16.86 62.64 10.44
N VAL A 12 -17.34 63.28 9.38
CA VAL A 12 -17.88 62.61 8.19
C VAL A 12 -16.81 61.78 7.51
N ILE A 13 -15.59 62.32 7.35
CA ILE A 13 -14.44 61.59 6.80
C ILE A 13 -14.08 60.38 7.68
N SER A 14 -14.06 60.54 9.00
CA SER A 14 -13.76 59.46 9.94
C SER A 14 -14.82 58.35 9.88
N ILE A 15 -16.09 58.68 9.79
CA ILE A 15 -17.19 57.72 9.61
C ILE A 15 -17.02 56.97 8.26
N PHE A 16 -16.75 57.73 7.19
CA PHE A 16 -16.57 57.14 5.85
C PHE A 16 -15.36 56.18 5.79
N VAL A 17 -14.24 56.57 6.38
CA VAL A 17 -13.03 55.68 6.52
C VAL A 17 -13.37 54.46 7.37
N GLY A 18 -14.14 54.63 8.45
CA GLY A 18 -14.60 53.51 9.29
C GLY A 18 -15.47 52.52 8.50
N LEU A 19 -16.42 53.02 7.72
CA LEU A 19 -17.30 52.20 6.87
C LEU A 19 -16.51 51.44 5.80
N ILE A 20 -15.59 52.13 5.13
CA ILE A 20 -14.68 51.49 4.15
C ILE A 20 -13.80 50.43 4.82
N GLY A 21 -13.23 50.76 5.97
CA GLY A 21 -12.41 49.80 6.75
C GLY A 21 -13.21 48.57 7.17
N ASN A 22 -14.44 48.76 7.64
CA ASN A 22 -15.34 47.66 7.98
C ASN A 22 -15.69 46.78 6.76
N TYR A 23 -15.98 47.40 5.61
CA TYR A 23 -16.27 46.70 4.39
C TYR A 23 -15.12 45.78 3.96
N PHE A 24 -13.86 46.26 3.97
CA PHE A 24 -12.70 45.45 3.67
C PHE A 24 -12.41 44.42 4.75
N TYR A 25 -12.66 44.76 6.02
CA TYR A 25 -12.52 43.78 7.11
C TYR A 25 -13.46 42.60 6.92
N GLN A 26 -14.72 42.84 6.58
CA GLN A 26 -15.69 41.78 6.31
C GLN A 26 -15.25 40.89 5.17
N LYS A 27 -14.87 41.44 4.03
CA LYS A 27 -14.38 40.67 2.88
C LYS A 27 -13.18 39.75 3.18
N ILE A 28 -12.33 40.16 4.10
CA ILE A 28 -11.09 39.44 4.42
C ILE A 28 -11.30 38.41 5.53
N PHE A 29 -11.99 38.83 6.62
CA PHE A 29 -11.99 38.09 7.89
C PHE A 29 -13.34 37.48 8.28
N GLU A 30 -14.44 37.84 7.64
CA GLU A 30 -15.69 37.13 7.84
C GLU A 30 -15.70 35.76 7.22
N ASN A 31 -16.59 34.90 7.71
CA ASN A 31 -16.75 33.52 7.26
C ASN A 31 -17.17 33.51 5.79
N ASN A 32 -16.39 32.86 4.97
CA ASN A 32 -16.64 32.66 3.54
C ASN A 32 -16.96 31.20 3.18
N VAL A 33 -16.59 30.25 4.05
CA VAL A 33 -16.88 28.84 3.84
C VAL A 33 -18.22 28.50 4.46
N GLN A 34 -19.18 28.10 3.62
CA GLN A 34 -20.53 27.69 4.02
C GLN A 34 -20.66 26.18 4.30
N LYS A 35 -19.71 25.37 3.82
CA LYS A 35 -19.76 23.92 3.90
C LYS A 35 -18.36 23.33 3.98
N SER A 36 -18.12 22.46 4.95
CA SER A 36 -16.90 21.68 5.03
C SER A 36 -16.78 20.68 3.86
N GLY A 37 -15.55 20.42 3.41
CA GLY A 37 -15.29 19.44 2.37
C GLY A 37 -13.82 19.25 2.07
N VAL A 38 -13.55 18.39 1.10
CA VAL A 38 -12.21 18.06 0.64
C VAL A 38 -12.03 18.56 -0.78
N VAL A 39 -10.93 19.26 -1.03
CA VAL A 39 -10.55 19.71 -2.36
C VAL A 39 -9.20 19.11 -2.75
N PHE A 40 -9.17 18.46 -3.91
CA PHE A 40 -7.96 17.94 -4.52
C PHE A 40 -7.50 18.90 -5.62
N ILE A 41 -6.31 19.45 -5.44
CA ILE A 41 -5.65 20.35 -6.41
C ILE A 41 -4.59 19.53 -7.13
N ASN A 42 -4.78 19.33 -8.43
CA ASN A 42 -3.86 18.57 -9.26
C ASN A 42 -2.57 19.36 -9.54
N SER A 43 -1.54 18.65 -9.93
CA SER A 43 -0.22 19.25 -10.23
C SER A 43 -0.24 20.19 -11.44
N ASP A 44 -1.21 20.03 -12.34
CA ASP A 44 -1.46 20.84 -13.54
C ASP A 44 -2.58 21.88 -13.37
N ASP A 45 -3.21 21.98 -12.19
CA ASP A 45 -4.25 22.96 -11.92
C ASP A 45 -3.67 24.38 -11.87
N ASP A 46 -4.33 25.28 -12.55
CA ASP A 46 -4.12 26.73 -12.47
C ASP A 46 -5.09 27.40 -11.48
N PHE A 47 -5.02 28.74 -11.41
CA PHE A 47 -5.89 29.52 -10.52
C PHE A 47 -7.37 29.39 -10.90
N THR A 48 -7.69 29.23 -12.18
CA THR A 48 -9.07 29.04 -12.67
C THR A 48 -9.62 27.73 -12.17
N LYS A 49 -8.86 26.65 -12.31
CA LYS A 49 -9.23 25.32 -11.80
C LYS A 49 -9.38 25.30 -10.28
N LEU A 50 -8.50 25.99 -9.55
CA LEU A 50 -8.65 26.16 -8.09
C LEU A 50 -9.99 26.81 -7.76
N THR A 51 -10.33 27.93 -8.42
CA THR A 51 -11.59 28.66 -8.17
C THR A 51 -12.81 27.80 -8.51
N GLU A 52 -12.80 27.07 -9.60
CA GLU A 52 -13.86 26.11 -9.95
C GLU A 52 -14.08 25.07 -8.85
N LYS A 53 -12.98 24.48 -8.33
CA LYS A 53 -13.01 23.42 -7.34
C LYS A 53 -13.49 23.89 -5.95
N ILE A 54 -13.22 25.15 -5.57
CA ILE A 54 -13.64 25.68 -4.26
C ILE A 54 -15.02 26.32 -4.27
N THR A 55 -15.53 26.72 -5.44
CA THR A 55 -16.86 27.40 -5.58
C THR A 55 -17.99 26.68 -4.84
N PRO A 56 -18.10 25.34 -4.84
CA PRO A 56 -19.17 24.64 -4.14
C PRO A 56 -19.13 24.78 -2.61
N PHE A 57 -18.02 25.26 -2.05
CA PHE A 57 -17.79 25.35 -0.60
C PHE A 57 -17.87 26.75 -0.05
N ILE A 58 -17.76 27.78 -0.91
CA ILE A 58 -17.65 29.18 -0.48
C ILE A 58 -18.86 30.02 -0.90
N ILE A 59 -19.11 31.10 -0.16
CA ILE A 59 -20.21 32.06 -0.42
C ILE A 59 -19.72 33.14 -1.41
N GLY A 60 -18.55 33.72 -1.13
CA GLY A 60 -18.00 34.87 -1.86
C GLY A 60 -16.78 34.53 -2.67
N LEU A 61 -16.96 34.04 -3.93
CA LEU A 61 -15.86 33.78 -4.86
C LEU A 61 -15.09 35.05 -5.22
N ASP A 62 -15.80 36.16 -5.44
CA ASP A 62 -15.17 37.44 -5.78
C ASP A 62 -14.25 37.95 -4.64
N ASP A 63 -14.65 37.74 -3.39
CA ASP A 63 -13.83 38.09 -2.23
C ASP A 63 -12.56 37.21 -2.16
N PHE A 64 -12.67 35.90 -2.46
CA PHE A 64 -11.52 35.02 -2.55
C PHE A 64 -10.55 35.47 -3.65
N ILE A 65 -11.06 35.79 -4.83
CA ILE A 65 -10.25 36.28 -5.96
C ILE A 65 -9.56 37.60 -5.60
N TRP A 66 -10.29 38.53 -5.00
CA TRP A 66 -9.78 39.85 -4.60
C TRP A 66 -8.67 39.71 -3.54
N VAL A 67 -8.91 38.96 -2.46
CA VAL A 67 -7.90 38.72 -1.41
C VAL A 67 -6.70 37.97 -1.94
N SER A 68 -6.90 37.03 -2.86
CA SER A 68 -5.81 36.32 -3.54
C SER A 68 -4.90 37.28 -4.31
N LYS A 69 -5.47 38.21 -5.07
CA LYS A 69 -4.72 39.27 -5.76
C LYS A 69 -3.96 40.16 -4.79
N LEU A 70 -4.64 40.62 -3.71
CA LEU A 70 -4.05 41.46 -2.66
C LEU A 70 -2.81 40.78 -2.03
N LYS A 71 -2.88 39.46 -1.81
CA LYS A 71 -1.81 38.65 -1.22
C LYS A 71 -0.79 38.13 -2.25
N LYS A 72 -0.91 38.53 -3.53
CA LYS A 72 -0.05 38.06 -4.61
C LYS A 72 0.03 36.52 -4.66
N PHE A 73 -1.13 35.86 -4.50
CA PHE A 73 -1.22 34.41 -4.59
C PHE A 73 -1.31 34.02 -6.07
N THR A 74 -0.17 33.65 -6.64
CA THR A 74 -0.02 33.30 -8.07
C THR A 74 0.41 31.86 -8.29
N LYS A 75 1.08 31.24 -7.30
CA LYS A 75 1.61 29.87 -7.43
C LYS A 75 0.69 28.91 -6.69
N ILE A 76 -0.08 28.14 -7.45
CA ILE A 76 -0.93 27.07 -6.93
C ILE A 76 -0.03 25.94 -6.43
N LYS A 77 -0.35 25.39 -5.26
CA LYS A 77 0.34 24.23 -4.70
C LYS A 77 -0.60 23.04 -4.74
N PRO A 78 -0.23 21.98 -5.46
CA PRO A 78 -1.06 20.78 -5.57
C PRO A 78 -1.14 20.07 -4.22
N GLY A 79 -2.22 19.29 -4.02
CA GLY A 79 -2.42 18.49 -2.82
C GLY A 79 -3.88 18.34 -2.43
N LYS A 80 -4.10 17.60 -1.35
CA LYS A 80 -5.40 17.45 -0.69
C LYS A 80 -5.56 18.53 0.40
N TYR A 81 -6.64 19.29 0.35
CA TYR A 81 -6.96 20.33 1.30
C TYR A 81 -8.32 20.08 1.96
N ASP A 82 -8.34 20.07 3.28
CA ASP A 82 -9.59 19.97 4.04
C ASP A 82 -10.08 21.39 4.34
N ILE A 83 -11.18 21.76 3.68
CA ILE A 83 -11.86 23.04 3.91
C ILE A 83 -12.86 22.84 5.05
N THR A 84 -12.80 23.71 6.05
CA THR A 84 -13.68 23.65 7.21
C THR A 84 -14.68 24.80 7.17
N GLU A 85 -15.95 24.51 7.47
CA GLU A 85 -16.99 25.51 7.63
C GLU A 85 -16.56 26.65 8.56
N ASN A 86 -16.99 27.84 8.26
CA ASN A 86 -16.63 29.09 8.94
C ASN A 86 -15.18 29.58 8.75
N MET A 87 -14.40 28.98 7.86
CA MET A 87 -13.13 29.58 7.45
C MET A 87 -13.38 30.95 6.79
N SER A 88 -12.54 31.93 7.13
CA SER A 88 -12.55 33.25 6.47
C SER A 88 -11.86 33.14 5.07
N THR A 89 -12.12 34.16 4.24
CA THR A 89 -11.39 34.31 2.98
C THR A 89 -9.87 34.33 3.19
N ASN A 90 -9.44 35.03 4.26
CA ASN A 90 -8.03 35.09 4.63
C ASN A 90 -7.42 33.72 4.95
N ASP A 91 -8.15 32.86 5.64
CA ASP A 91 -7.68 31.54 6.04
C ASP A 91 -7.57 30.60 4.82
N LEU A 92 -8.59 30.64 3.94
CA LEU A 92 -8.57 29.90 2.68
C LEU A 92 -7.37 30.28 1.80
N VAL A 93 -7.19 31.58 1.55
CA VAL A 93 -6.07 32.07 0.72
C VAL A 93 -4.73 31.71 1.34
N ASN A 94 -4.59 31.85 2.66
CA ASN A 94 -3.36 31.48 3.36
C ASN A 94 -3.11 29.97 3.34
N MET A 95 -4.15 29.15 3.43
CA MET A 95 -4.05 27.70 3.36
C MET A 95 -3.48 27.25 2.01
N PHE A 96 -4.09 27.67 0.90
CA PHE A 96 -3.63 27.31 -0.45
C PHE A 96 -2.27 27.92 -0.79
N ARG A 97 -2.05 29.21 -0.47
CA ARG A 97 -0.78 29.89 -0.73
C ARG A 97 0.38 29.26 0.03
N ALA A 98 0.18 28.87 1.29
CA ALA A 98 1.19 28.21 2.10
C ALA A 98 1.37 26.73 1.70
N GLY A 99 0.38 26.12 1.03
CA GLY A 99 0.38 24.69 0.72
C GLY A 99 0.18 23.84 1.98
N ARG A 100 -0.69 24.27 2.89
CA ARG A 100 -1.04 23.51 4.09
C ARG A 100 -2.01 22.39 3.75
N GLN A 101 -1.53 21.43 2.99
CA GLN A 101 -2.27 20.24 2.60
C GLN A 101 -2.38 19.23 3.75
N THR A 102 -3.42 18.41 3.71
CA THR A 102 -3.65 17.31 4.66
C THR A 102 -3.11 16.01 4.13
N ALA A 103 -2.39 15.26 4.97
CA ALA A 103 -1.93 13.93 4.62
C ALA A 103 -3.10 12.95 4.46
N ILE A 104 -2.92 11.96 3.62
CA ILE A 104 -3.80 10.81 3.47
C ILE A 104 -3.19 9.58 4.12
N LYS A 105 -4.03 8.67 4.61
CA LYS A 105 -3.60 7.31 4.98
C LYS A 105 -3.75 6.40 3.78
N LEU A 106 -2.65 6.23 3.03
CA LEU A 106 -2.57 5.29 1.93
C LEU A 106 -2.38 3.88 2.48
N SER A 107 -3.23 2.95 2.08
CA SER A 107 -3.18 1.57 2.56
C SER A 107 -3.24 0.57 1.41
N PHE A 108 -2.45 -0.48 1.54
CA PHE A 108 -2.52 -1.63 0.66
C PHE A 108 -2.31 -2.93 1.44
N ASN A 109 -2.98 -3.97 0.99
CA ASN A 109 -2.78 -5.35 1.43
C ASN A 109 -1.83 -6.07 0.45
N ASN A 110 -1.60 -7.35 0.70
CA ASN A 110 -0.81 -8.21 -0.19
C ASN A 110 -1.34 -8.20 -1.63
N GLN A 111 -0.42 -8.07 -2.57
CA GLN A 111 -0.69 -8.09 -4.01
C GLN A 111 0.14 -9.19 -4.68
N ASP A 112 -0.39 -9.74 -5.78
CA ASP A 112 0.28 -10.83 -6.48
C ASP A 112 1.35 -10.32 -7.48
N THR A 113 1.19 -9.08 -7.97
CA THR A 113 2.08 -8.48 -8.98
C THR A 113 2.31 -6.99 -8.72
N LEU A 114 3.35 -6.42 -9.36
CA LEU A 114 3.63 -4.99 -9.32
C LEU A 114 2.52 -4.16 -9.96
N GLU A 115 1.92 -4.67 -11.04
CA GLU A 115 0.82 -3.99 -11.74
C GLU A 115 -0.40 -3.84 -10.85
N LYS A 116 -0.77 -4.92 -10.12
CA LYS A 116 -1.88 -4.86 -9.15
C LYS A 116 -1.57 -3.90 -8.01
N LEU A 117 -0.33 -3.88 -7.53
CA LEU A 117 0.11 -2.92 -6.53
C LEU A 117 0.02 -1.49 -7.04
N ALA A 118 0.57 -1.21 -8.23
CA ALA A 118 0.54 0.11 -8.84
C ALA A 118 -0.90 0.61 -9.05
N GLY A 119 -1.79 -0.27 -9.53
CA GLY A 119 -3.22 0.05 -9.65
C GLY A 119 -3.85 0.41 -8.30
N ARG A 120 -3.59 -0.39 -7.25
CA ARG A 120 -4.13 -0.14 -5.91
C ARG A 120 -3.64 1.16 -5.28
N ILE A 121 -2.41 1.57 -5.57
CA ILE A 121 -1.84 2.84 -5.08
C ILE A 121 -2.40 4.01 -5.88
N ALA A 122 -2.50 3.90 -7.21
CA ALA A 122 -3.04 4.93 -8.08
C ALA A 122 -4.49 5.34 -7.75
N GLU A 123 -5.28 4.46 -7.14
CA GLU A 123 -6.61 4.80 -6.63
C GLU A 123 -6.59 5.80 -5.46
N GLN A 124 -5.44 6.04 -4.82
CA GLN A 124 -5.33 6.77 -3.56
C GLN A 124 -4.48 8.03 -3.65
N ILE A 125 -3.62 8.16 -4.68
CA ILE A 125 -2.76 9.33 -4.90
C ILE A 125 -2.91 9.84 -6.32
N GLU A 126 -2.32 11.00 -6.62
CA GLU A 126 -2.36 11.63 -7.96
C GLU A 126 -1.58 10.85 -9.01
N ALA A 127 -0.49 10.18 -8.61
CA ALA A 127 0.33 9.40 -9.53
C ALA A 127 -0.46 8.22 -10.11
N ASP A 128 -0.45 8.07 -11.42
CA ASP A 128 -1.12 6.98 -12.12
C ASP A 128 -0.34 5.65 -12.02
N SER A 129 -1.00 4.55 -12.40
CA SER A 129 -0.41 3.22 -12.33
C SER A 129 0.78 3.02 -13.27
N ILE A 130 0.84 3.74 -14.38
CA ILE A 130 1.93 3.63 -15.36
C ILE A 130 3.18 4.29 -14.80
N SER A 131 3.08 5.52 -14.28
CA SER A 131 4.20 6.22 -13.65
C SER A 131 4.73 5.48 -12.42
N LEU A 132 3.82 4.91 -11.60
CA LEU A 132 4.20 4.07 -10.46
C LEU A 132 4.98 2.83 -10.91
N LEU A 133 4.47 2.11 -11.91
CA LEU A 133 5.15 0.92 -12.42
C LEU A 133 6.52 1.26 -13.02
N THR A 134 6.61 2.35 -13.79
CA THR A 134 7.88 2.86 -14.33
C THR A 134 8.87 3.19 -13.20
N ALA A 135 8.43 3.85 -12.15
CA ALA A 135 9.29 4.14 -11.00
C ALA A 135 9.73 2.87 -10.25
N PHE A 136 8.85 1.86 -10.13
CA PHE A 136 9.19 0.59 -9.46
C PHE A 136 10.21 -0.23 -10.23
N THR A 137 10.22 -0.13 -11.57
CA THR A 137 11.10 -0.89 -12.46
C THR A 137 12.27 -0.05 -13.00
N ASP A 138 12.53 1.14 -12.43
CA ASP A 138 13.67 1.97 -12.80
C ASP A 138 14.99 1.21 -12.61
N GLU A 139 15.72 0.97 -13.70
CA GLU A 139 16.93 0.15 -13.72
C GLU A 139 18.01 0.67 -12.78
N LYS A 140 18.19 1.99 -12.71
CA LYS A 140 19.19 2.62 -11.84
C LYS A 140 18.85 2.40 -10.37
N PHE A 141 17.60 2.65 -10.00
CA PHE A 141 17.12 2.41 -8.63
C PHE A 141 17.27 0.94 -8.24
N LEU A 142 16.88 0.02 -9.11
CA LEU A 142 16.99 -1.41 -8.87
C LEU A 142 18.45 -1.84 -8.64
N ALA A 143 19.38 -1.40 -9.50
CA ALA A 143 20.79 -1.72 -9.40
C ALA A 143 21.44 -1.14 -8.12
N GLU A 144 21.16 0.12 -7.80
CA GLU A 144 21.69 0.80 -6.60
C GLU A 144 21.24 0.14 -5.29
N ASN A 145 20.08 -0.51 -5.29
CA ASN A 145 19.49 -1.13 -4.09
C ASN A 145 19.54 -2.67 -4.08
N ASN A 146 20.26 -3.28 -5.03
CA ASN A 146 20.39 -4.73 -5.17
C ASN A 146 19.06 -5.48 -5.35
N PHE A 147 18.12 -4.89 -6.10
CA PHE A 147 16.88 -5.50 -6.54
C PHE A 147 16.87 -5.69 -8.05
N ASN A 148 15.88 -6.42 -8.52
CA ASN A 148 15.50 -6.52 -9.93
C ASN A 148 13.98 -6.50 -10.04
N GLU A 149 13.44 -6.43 -11.25
CA GLU A 149 12.00 -6.35 -11.50
C GLU A 149 11.17 -7.45 -10.82
N LYS A 150 11.76 -8.63 -10.60
CA LYS A 150 11.07 -9.77 -9.97
C LYS A 150 11.14 -9.77 -8.46
N SER A 151 12.17 -9.15 -7.88
CA SER A 151 12.38 -9.10 -6.42
C SER A 151 11.84 -7.82 -5.78
N ILE A 152 11.68 -6.75 -6.56
CA ILE A 152 11.31 -5.41 -6.03
C ILE A 152 9.95 -5.40 -5.32
N LEU A 153 9.02 -6.30 -5.68
CA LEU A 153 7.75 -6.43 -4.99
C LEU A 153 7.92 -6.67 -3.47
N GLY A 154 9.05 -7.25 -3.08
CA GLY A 154 9.37 -7.53 -1.67
C GLY A 154 9.68 -6.32 -0.80
N ILE A 155 9.94 -5.12 -1.36
CA ILE A 155 10.13 -3.91 -0.53
C ILE A 155 8.81 -3.34 -0.01
N PHE A 156 7.70 -3.65 -0.68
CA PHE A 156 6.39 -3.10 -0.33
C PHE A 156 5.76 -3.94 0.79
N ILE A 157 5.93 -3.49 2.02
CA ILE A 157 5.35 -4.17 3.19
C ILE A 157 3.90 -3.73 3.35
N PRO A 158 2.92 -4.66 3.33
CA PRO A 158 1.51 -4.32 3.51
C PRO A 158 1.26 -3.60 4.83
N ASN A 159 0.75 -2.38 4.76
CA ASN A 159 0.41 -1.54 5.91
C ASN A 159 -0.37 -0.30 5.46
N SER A 160 -0.61 0.61 6.42
CA SER A 160 -1.10 1.97 6.16
C SER A 160 0.02 2.97 6.43
N TYR A 161 0.23 3.90 5.49
CA TYR A 161 1.30 4.86 5.51
C TYR A 161 0.74 6.28 5.30
N ASP A 162 1.33 7.28 5.97
CA ASP A 162 0.96 8.66 5.73
C ASP A 162 1.70 9.19 4.49
N PHE A 163 0.92 9.68 3.52
CA PHE A 163 1.41 10.31 2.31
C PHE A 163 0.69 11.62 2.05
N TYR A 164 1.26 12.47 1.22
CA TYR A 164 0.51 13.53 0.58
C TYR A 164 -0.11 12.99 -0.71
N TRP A 165 -1.33 13.46 -1.01
CA TRP A 165 -2.06 12.98 -2.18
C TRP A 165 -1.30 13.19 -3.49
N ASN A 166 -0.55 14.29 -3.62
CA ASN A 166 0.28 14.63 -4.76
C ASN A 166 1.71 14.06 -4.69
N THR A 167 1.92 12.98 -3.94
CA THR A 167 3.22 12.30 -3.90
C THR A 167 3.54 11.69 -5.26
N SER A 168 4.71 12.02 -5.84
CA SER A 168 5.14 11.41 -7.10
C SER A 168 5.46 9.92 -6.95
N ALA A 169 5.46 9.20 -8.07
CA ALA A 169 5.75 7.77 -8.12
C ALA A 169 7.12 7.43 -7.52
N GLU A 170 8.15 8.22 -7.83
CA GLU A 170 9.51 8.04 -7.31
C GLU A 170 9.56 8.27 -5.80
N LYS A 171 8.92 9.34 -5.31
CA LYS A 171 8.86 9.63 -3.86
C LYS A 171 8.10 8.55 -3.10
N PHE A 172 7.05 7.99 -3.71
CA PHE A 172 6.35 6.85 -3.14
C PHE A 172 7.30 5.65 -3.02
N ARG A 173 7.95 5.24 -4.10
CA ARG A 173 8.93 4.14 -4.15
C ARG A 173 10.04 4.34 -3.11
N ASP A 174 10.64 5.52 -3.08
CA ASP A 174 11.76 5.82 -2.18
C ASP A 174 11.35 5.76 -0.71
N LYS A 175 10.12 6.24 -0.40
CA LYS A 175 9.57 6.09 0.96
C LYS A 175 9.32 4.63 1.30
N MET A 176 8.84 3.80 0.37
CA MET A 176 8.66 2.37 0.61
C MET A 176 9.98 1.67 0.88
N LEU A 177 11.06 2.05 0.21
CA LEU A 177 12.40 1.53 0.52
C LEU A 177 12.83 1.90 1.94
N ILE A 178 12.59 3.14 2.37
CA ILE A 178 12.86 3.57 3.76
C ILE A 178 12.05 2.74 4.75
N GLU A 179 10.77 2.52 4.49
CA GLU A 179 9.91 1.71 5.36
C GLU A 179 10.33 0.22 5.37
N TYR A 180 10.80 -0.32 4.25
CA TYR A 180 11.42 -1.64 4.17
C TYR A 180 12.64 -1.76 5.08
N HIS A 181 13.57 -0.78 5.05
CA HIS A 181 14.73 -0.80 5.94
C HIS A 181 14.34 -0.65 7.41
N LYS A 182 13.32 0.14 7.73
CA LYS A 182 12.79 0.23 9.10
C LYS A 182 12.14 -1.08 9.55
N PHE A 183 11.44 -1.76 8.65
CA PHE A 183 10.83 -3.05 8.93
C PHE A 183 11.88 -4.10 9.27
N TRP A 184 13.01 -4.15 8.53
CA TRP A 184 14.14 -5.03 8.77
C TRP A 184 15.06 -4.49 9.87
N ASN A 185 14.48 -4.22 11.04
CA ASN A 185 15.23 -3.78 12.21
C ASN A 185 16.16 -4.88 12.77
N GLN A 186 17.04 -4.50 13.70
CA GLN A 186 18.02 -5.39 14.32
C GLN A 186 17.42 -6.71 14.82
N ASN A 187 16.24 -6.66 15.43
CA ASN A 187 15.55 -7.87 15.95
C ASN A 187 15.18 -8.83 14.82
N ARG A 188 14.52 -8.33 13.73
CA ARG A 188 14.17 -9.16 12.57
C ARG A 188 15.39 -9.73 11.87
N LEU A 189 16.44 -8.94 11.70
CA LEU A 189 17.71 -9.40 11.12
C LEU A 189 18.35 -10.51 11.97
N GLN A 190 18.35 -10.39 13.29
CA GLN A 190 18.85 -11.44 14.18
C GLN A 190 18.02 -12.73 14.09
N LYS A 191 16.68 -12.62 13.96
CA LYS A 191 15.81 -13.78 13.78
C LYS A 191 16.06 -14.47 12.44
N ALA A 192 16.20 -13.71 11.35
CA ALA A 192 16.53 -14.23 10.04
C ALA A 192 17.89 -14.99 10.07
N LYS A 193 18.90 -14.40 10.72
CA LYS A 193 20.21 -15.05 10.92
C LYS A 193 20.11 -16.38 11.69
N LYS A 194 19.24 -16.47 12.71
CA LYS A 194 19.04 -17.71 13.51
C LYS A 194 18.49 -18.87 12.69
N ILE A 195 17.76 -18.59 11.64
CA ILE A 195 17.22 -19.61 10.70
C ILE A 195 18.04 -19.73 9.42
N ASN A 196 19.23 -19.07 9.37
CA ASN A 196 20.15 -19.05 8.22
C ASN A 196 19.52 -18.56 6.92
N LEU A 197 18.67 -17.52 6.97
CA LEU A 197 18.06 -16.88 5.82
C LEU A 197 18.40 -15.39 5.78
N PHE A 198 18.58 -14.85 4.58
CA PHE A 198 18.62 -13.41 4.33
C PHE A 198 17.21 -12.82 4.26
N PRO A 199 17.02 -11.49 4.41
CA PRO A 199 15.72 -10.85 4.34
C PRO A 199 14.88 -11.19 3.11
N ASN A 200 15.47 -11.22 1.92
CA ASN A 200 14.80 -11.58 0.68
C ASN A 200 14.37 -13.06 0.66
N GLU A 201 15.16 -13.95 1.26
CA GLU A 201 14.82 -15.37 1.38
C GLU A 201 13.67 -15.59 2.39
N VAL A 202 13.66 -14.83 3.50
CA VAL A 202 12.53 -14.82 4.43
C VAL A 202 11.25 -14.37 3.73
N ILE A 203 11.30 -13.31 2.93
CA ILE A 203 10.15 -12.82 2.14
C ILE A 203 9.72 -13.89 1.13
N THR A 204 10.66 -14.55 0.46
CA THR A 204 10.38 -15.61 -0.49
C THR A 204 9.65 -16.78 0.20
N LEU A 205 10.16 -17.28 1.32
CA LEU A 205 9.50 -18.33 2.08
C LEU A 205 8.14 -17.88 2.63
N ALA A 206 8.05 -16.65 3.13
CA ALA A 206 6.79 -16.08 3.62
C ALA A 206 5.71 -15.98 2.53
N SER A 207 6.11 -15.72 1.28
CA SER A 207 5.18 -15.72 0.15
C SER A 207 4.59 -17.11 -0.14
N ILE A 208 5.37 -18.16 0.07
CA ILE A 208 4.91 -19.54 -0.04
C ILE A 208 3.97 -19.87 1.11
N VAL A 209 4.36 -19.60 2.37
CA VAL A 209 3.53 -19.79 3.56
C VAL A 209 2.20 -19.06 3.46
N GLN A 210 2.21 -17.82 2.93
CA GLN A 210 1.00 -17.01 2.68
C GLN A 210 0.02 -17.70 1.72
N LYS A 211 0.53 -18.31 0.67
CA LYS A 211 -0.28 -18.97 -0.36
C LYS A 211 -0.72 -20.37 0.05
N GLU A 212 -0.04 -20.99 1.02
CA GLU A 212 -0.35 -22.32 1.51
C GLU A 212 -1.54 -22.31 2.47
N THR A 213 -1.59 -21.35 3.38
CA THR A 213 -2.68 -21.26 4.37
C THR A 213 -3.20 -19.85 4.58
N ALA A 214 -4.53 -19.73 4.58
CA ALA A 214 -5.22 -18.51 4.98
C ALA A 214 -5.31 -18.34 6.52
N LYS A 215 -4.96 -19.38 7.28
CA LYS A 215 -5.09 -19.39 8.75
C LYS A 215 -3.82 -18.86 9.40
N ASN A 216 -3.88 -17.63 9.93
CA ASN A 216 -2.73 -17.00 10.60
C ASN A 216 -2.13 -17.85 11.72
N SER A 217 -2.97 -18.57 12.48
CA SER A 217 -2.53 -19.45 13.57
C SER A 217 -1.75 -20.69 13.08
N GLU A 218 -1.90 -21.08 11.82
CA GLU A 218 -1.21 -22.24 11.25
C GLU A 218 0.11 -21.85 10.57
N ARG A 219 0.27 -20.59 10.16
CA ARG A 219 1.47 -20.11 9.46
C ARG A 219 2.79 -20.44 10.15
N PRO A 220 2.94 -20.35 11.51
CA PRO A 220 4.17 -20.73 12.19
C PRO A 220 4.50 -22.23 12.06
N ILE A 221 3.48 -23.11 12.03
CA ILE A 221 3.66 -24.54 11.86
C ILE A 221 4.09 -24.84 10.43
N VAL A 222 3.41 -24.25 9.43
CA VAL A 222 3.77 -24.38 8.00
C VAL A 222 5.18 -23.85 7.74
N ALA A 223 5.53 -22.71 8.32
CA ALA A 223 6.89 -22.15 8.23
C ALA A 223 7.94 -23.09 8.82
N GLY A 224 7.67 -23.70 9.99
CA GLY A 224 8.53 -24.69 10.62
C GLY A 224 8.73 -25.94 9.75
N LEU A 225 7.65 -26.43 9.10
CA LEU A 225 7.73 -27.56 8.17
C LEU A 225 8.66 -27.25 6.99
N TYR A 226 8.51 -26.11 6.35
CA TYR A 226 9.35 -25.73 5.20
C TYR A 226 10.80 -25.46 5.62
N LEU A 227 11.04 -24.89 6.79
CA LEU A 227 12.39 -24.75 7.33
C LEU A 227 13.05 -26.10 7.61
N ASN A 228 12.29 -27.10 8.14
CA ASN A 228 12.78 -28.46 8.29
C ASN A 228 13.19 -29.07 6.96
N ARG A 229 12.40 -28.87 5.90
CA ARG A 229 12.74 -29.35 4.55
C ARG A 229 13.99 -28.66 4.02
N LEU A 230 14.11 -27.34 4.13
CA LEU A 230 15.28 -26.58 3.71
C LEU A 230 16.57 -27.08 4.41
N GLN A 231 16.52 -27.24 5.74
CA GLN A 231 17.66 -27.69 6.54
C GLN A 231 18.11 -29.12 6.22
N ASN A 232 17.21 -29.93 5.69
CA ASN A 232 17.49 -31.34 5.31
C ASN A 232 17.69 -31.55 3.81
N ASN A 233 17.88 -30.48 3.03
CA ASN A 233 17.99 -30.52 1.56
C ASN A 233 16.83 -31.27 0.90
N TRP A 234 15.64 -31.13 1.45
CA TRP A 234 14.43 -31.72 0.92
C TRP A 234 13.70 -30.70 0.02
N PRO A 235 13.17 -31.11 -1.14
CA PRO A 235 12.36 -30.24 -1.98
C PRO A 235 11.16 -29.67 -1.20
N LEU A 236 10.83 -28.39 -1.38
CA LEU A 236 9.69 -27.78 -0.66
C LEU A 236 8.35 -28.38 -1.10
N GLN A 237 8.22 -28.78 -2.35
CA GLN A 237 7.00 -29.40 -2.90
C GLN A 237 5.74 -28.59 -2.56
N ALA A 238 5.82 -27.29 -2.80
CA ALA A 238 4.76 -26.34 -2.52
C ALA A 238 3.95 -26.05 -3.79
N ASP A 239 2.69 -26.48 -3.84
CA ASP A 239 1.79 -26.25 -4.97
C ASP A 239 1.71 -24.78 -5.42
N PRO A 240 1.69 -23.78 -4.51
CA PRO A 240 1.70 -22.37 -4.90
C PRO A 240 2.86 -21.98 -5.82
N THR A 241 4.02 -22.63 -5.70
CA THR A 241 5.17 -22.34 -6.57
C THR A 241 4.98 -22.88 -7.98
N VAL A 242 4.29 -24.01 -8.13
CA VAL A 242 3.89 -24.58 -9.43
C VAL A 242 2.81 -23.71 -10.06
N ILE A 243 1.82 -23.27 -9.30
CA ILE A 243 0.78 -22.32 -9.75
C ILE A 243 1.43 -21.04 -10.29
N TYR A 244 2.41 -20.50 -9.57
CA TYR A 244 3.17 -19.34 -10.02
C TYR A 244 3.90 -19.63 -11.34
N ALA A 245 4.58 -20.77 -11.45
CA ALA A 245 5.27 -21.18 -12.69
C ALA A 245 4.29 -21.29 -13.88
N ILE A 246 3.11 -21.88 -13.69
CA ILE A 246 2.06 -21.95 -14.71
C ILE A 246 1.64 -20.55 -15.17
N ARG A 247 1.42 -19.64 -14.22
CA ARG A 247 1.01 -18.25 -14.52
C ARG A 247 2.09 -17.45 -15.24
N GLN A 248 3.36 -17.73 -14.99
CA GLN A 248 4.47 -17.14 -15.75
C GLN A 248 4.44 -17.56 -17.23
N LEU A 249 3.95 -18.76 -17.54
CA LEU A 249 3.87 -19.30 -18.90
C LEU A 249 2.57 -18.94 -19.62
N LYS A 250 1.43 -18.92 -18.88
CA LYS A 250 0.08 -18.79 -19.46
C LYS A 250 -0.56 -17.42 -19.24
N GLY A 251 0.10 -16.52 -18.50
CA GLY A 251 -0.41 -15.21 -18.09
C GLY A 251 -0.91 -15.20 -16.65
N GLN A 252 -0.78 -14.02 -16.00
CA GLN A 252 -1.07 -13.85 -14.57
C GLN A 252 -2.55 -14.11 -14.20
N ASP A 253 -3.47 -13.90 -15.13
CA ASP A 253 -4.90 -14.11 -14.93
C ASP A 253 -5.36 -15.55 -15.18
N TYR A 254 -4.42 -16.45 -15.56
CA TYR A 254 -4.75 -17.86 -15.75
C TYR A 254 -5.14 -18.52 -14.44
N VAL A 255 -6.38 -19.07 -14.40
CA VAL A 255 -6.95 -19.69 -13.21
C VAL A 255 -6.53 -21.15 -13.11
N VAL A 256 -5.66 -21.47 -12.15
CA VAL A 256 -5.31 -22.84 -11.78
C VAL A 256 -6.22 -23.27 -10.63
N ARG A 257 -7.19 -24.13 -10.91
CA ARG A 257 -8.10 -24.63 -9.86
C ARG A 257 -7.48 -25.72 -9.00
N ARG A 258 -6.60 -26.52 -9.60
CA ARG A 258 -5.89 -27.65 -8.99
C ARG A 258 -4.58 -27.88 -9.72
N VAL A 259 -3.51 -28.18 -8.99
CA VAL A 259 -2.26 -28.68 -9.58
C VAL A 259 -2.43 -30.16 -9.91
N LEU A 260 -2.15 -30.54 -11.15
CA LEU A 260 -2.19 -31.92 -11.64
C LEU A 260 -0.78 -32.52 -11.66
N ASN A 261 -0.67 -33.86 -11.70
CA ASN A 261 0.63 -34.52 -11.78
C ASN A 261 1.45 -34.04 -12.98
N ALA A 262 0.82 -33.76 -14.12
CA ALA A 262 1.48 -33.22 -15.29
C ALA A 262 2.06 -31.81 -15.04
N ASP A 263 1.44 -31.00 -14.18
CA ASP A 263 1.91 -29.66 -13.83
C ASP A 263 3.19 -29.71 -12.97
N LEU A 264 3.39 -30.79 -12.19
CA LEU A 264 4.60 -30.99 -11.39
C LEU A 264 5.84 -31.22 -12.25
N GLU A 265 5.67 -31.55 -13.52
CA GLU A 265 6.76 -31.75 -14.48
C GLU A 265 7.25 -30.47 -15.16
N ILE A 266 6.60 -29.31 -14.90
CA ILE A 266 6.96 -28.02 -15.50
C ILE A 266 8.41 -27.68 -15.19
N ILE A 267 9.18 -27.40 -16.26
CA ILE A 267 10.55 -26.91 -16.15
C ILE A 267 10.51 -25.42 -15.83
N SER A 268 10.73 -25.09 -14.58
CA SER A 268 10.78 -23.71 -14.09
C SER A 268 11.66 -23.65 -12.84
N PRO A 269 12.47 -22.61 -12.65
CA PRO A 269 13.24 -22.44 -11.43
C PRO A 269 12.35 -22.23 -10.19
N PHE A 270 11.07 -21.91 -10.39
CA PHE A 270 10.08 -21.80 -9.32
C PHE A 270 9.46 -23.13 -8.92
N ASN A 271 9.57 -24.18 -9.73
CA ASN A 271 8.99 -25.47 -9.40
C ASN A 271 9.76 -26.15 -8.27
N THR A 272 9.28 -26.05 -7.05
CA THR A 272 9.90 -26.62 -5.85
C THR A 272 9.69 -28.13 -5.70
N TYR A 273 9.05 -28.81 -6.66
CA TYR A 273 9.07 -30.27 -6.79
C TYR A 273 10.32 -30.77 -7.52
N LYS A 274 10.88 -29.94 -8.41
CA LYS A 274 12.05 -30.28 -9.23
C LYS A 274 13.34 -29.64 -8.70
N ASN A 275 13.23 -28.50 -8.02
CA ASN A 275 14.39 -27.75 -7.51
C ASN A 275 14.42 -27.79 -5.99
N ILE A 276 15.59 -28.12 -5.44
CA ILE A 276 15.84 -28.07 -3.99
C ILE A 276 16.10 -26.62 -3.58
N GLY A 277 15.63 -26.24 -2.38
CA GLY A 277 15.82 -24.93 -1.84
C GLY A 277 14.65 -23.98 -2.13
N LEU A 278 14.88 -22.70 -1.91
CA LEU A 278 13.90 -21.65 -2.20
C LEU A 278 13.85 -21.33 -3.70
N PRO A 279 12.69 -20.95 -4.23
CA PRO A 279 12.62 -20.36 -5.57
C PRO A 279 13.44 -19.06 -5.63
N PRO A 280 13.82 -18.58 -6.84
CA PRO A 280 14.70 -17.41 -6.99
C PRO A 280 14.17 -16.14 -6.33
N TYR A 281 12.86 -15.97 -6.29
CA TYR A 281 12.17 -14.79 -5.75
C TYR A 281 10.84 -15.17 -5.12
N LEU A 282 10.21 -14.19 -4.43
CA LEU A 282 8.85 -14.32 -3.91
C LEU A 282 7.84 -14.61 -5.04
N ILE A 283 6.81 -15.38 -4.73
CA ILE A 283 5.73 -15.72 -5.66
C ILE A 283 4.50 -14.81 -5.53
N ALA A 284 4.46 -14.00 -4.49
CA ALA A 284 3.47 -12.97 -4.21
C ALA A 284 3.98 -12.10 -3.06
N MET A 285 3.41 -10.91 -2.84
CA MET A 285 3.68 -10.09 -1.67
C MET A 285 3.11 -10.78 -0.42
N PRO A 286 3.93 -11.12 0.59
CA PRO A 286 3.42 -11.70 1.82
C PRO A 286 2.89 -10.66 2.80
N ASP A 287 1.91 -11.04 3.63
CA ASP A 287 1.52 -10.27 4.81
C ASP A 287 2.64 -10.24 5.85
N VAL A 288 2.64 -9.22 6.70
CA VAL A 288 3.55 -9.13 7.86
C VAL A 288 3.46 -10.37 8.74
N SER A 289 2.24 -10.92 8.94
CA SER A 289 2.04 -12.13 9.73
C SER A 289 2.69 -13.38 9.14
N SER A 290 2.82 -13.47 7.82
CA SER A 290 3.55 -14.57 7.16
C SER A 290 5.07 -14.40 7.30
N ILE A 291 5.57 -13.17 7.21
CA ILE A 291 6.98 -12.86 7.47
C ILE A 291 7.32 -13.17 8.95
N ASP A 292 6.48 -12.72 9.88
CA ASP A 292 6.67 -12.97 11.30
C ASP A 292 6.56 -14.46 11.66
N ALA A 293 5.74 -15.23 10.95
CA ALA A 293 5.66 -16.69 11.11
C ALA A 293 6.97 -17.38 10.68
N VAL A 294 7.58 -16.96 9.58
CA VAL A 294 8.90 -17.49 9.16
C VAL A 294 10.00 -17.09 10.14
N LEU A 295 9.96 -15.87 10.69
CA LEU A 295 10.93 -15.39 11.69
C LEU A 295 10.73 -15.99 13.09
N ASN A 296 9.56 -16.55 13.39
CA ASN A 296 9.22 -17.20 14.65
C ASN A 296 8.49 -18.53 14.39
N PRO A 297 9.15 -19.48 13.73
CA PRO A 297 8.53 -20.76 13.36
C PRO A 297 8.23 -21.57 14.62
N GLU A 298 7.14 -22.32 14.58
CA GLU A 298 6.89 -23.34 15.60
C GLU A 298 7.90 -24.47 15.48
N LYS A 299 8.47 -24.89 16.61
CA LYS A 299 9.47 -25.98 16.65
C LYS A 299 8.79 -27.34 16.69
N HIS A 300 8.96 -28.11 15.65
CA HIS A 300 8.45 -29.48 15.51
C HIS A 300 9.28 -30.26 14.49
N ASN A 301 8.97 -31.55 14.33
CA ASN A 301 9.65 -32.44 13.37
C ASN A 301 8.72 -32.88 12.23
N TYR A 302 7.83 -32.02 11.78
CA TYR A 302 6.95 -32.32 10.65
C TYR A 302 7.68 -32.09 9.31
N PHE A 303 7.43 -32.97 8.35
CA PHE A 303 7.90 -32.90 6.98
C PHE A 303 6.77 -32.97 5.96
N TYR A 304 5.55 -33.36 6.41
CA TYR A 304 4.40 -33.56 5.56
C TYR A 304 3.18 -32.86 6.13
N MET A 305 2.30 -32.44 5.24
CA MET A 305 0.98 -31.91 5.58
C MET A 305 -0.04 -32.30 4.50
N CYS A 306 -1.30 -32.39 4.85
CA CYS A 306 -2.43 -32.55 3.94
C CYS A 306 -3.65 -31.83 4.54
N ALA A 307 -4.69 -31.60 3.74
CA ALA A 307 -5.90 -30.93 4.27
C ALA A 307 -6.53 -31.74 5.42
N SER A 308 -6.96 -31.04 6.47
CA SER A 308 -7.65 -31.64 7.62
C SER A 308 -9.13 -31.84 7.33
N ILE A 309 -9.68 -32.97 7.79
CA ILE A 309 -11.12 -33.23 7.77
C ILE A 309 -11.81 -32.76 9.06
N ASP A 310 -11.07 -32.69 10.17
CA ASP A 310 -11.58 -32.30 11.48
C ASP A 310 -11.67 -30.79 11.63
N LYS A 311 -10.79 -30.05 10.93
CA LYS A 311 -10.72 -28.58 10.93
C LYS A 311 -10.67 -28.06 9.50
N ILE A 312 -11.83 -27.71 8.95
CA ILE A 312 -11.92 -27.22 7.56
C ILE A 312 -11.04 -25.97 7.34
N GLY A 313 -10.20 -26.04 6.30
CA GLY A 313 -9.25 -24.97 5.94
C GLY A 313 -7.95 -24.98 6.75
N PHE A 314 -7.71 -26.03 7.54
CA PHE A 314 -6.44 -26.33 8.21
C PHE A 314 -5.79 -27.58 7.62
N HIS A 315 -4.56 -27.87 8.06
CA HIS A 315 -3.82 -29.06 7.66
C HIS A 315 -3.62 -30.04 8.81
N GLU A 316 -3.49 -31.31 8.46
CA GLU A 316 -2.95 -32.39 9.29
C GLU A 316 -1.47 -32.56 9.00
N PHE A 317 -0.65 -32.42 10.04
CA PHE A 317 0.80 -32.48 9.94
C PHE A 317 1.32 -33.89 10.31
N ALA A 318 2.39 -34.33 9.63
CA ALA A 318 2.98 -35.63 9.87
C ALA A 318 4.50 -35.58 9.86
N LYS A 319 5.13 -36.42 10.72
CA LYS A 319 6.60 -36.60 10.78
C LYS A 319 7.10 -37.60 9.76
N THR A 320 6.28 -38.59 9.42
CA THR A 320 6.66 -39.72 8.55
C THR A 320 5.71 -39.85 7.37
N LEU A 321 6.20 -40.40 6.26
CA LEU A 321 5.39 -40.68 5.08
C LEU A 321 4.22 -41.63 5.40
N ALA A 322 4.45 -42.64 6.25
CA ALA A 322 3.39 -43.59 6.65
C ALA A 322 2.24 -42.88 7.38
N GLN A 323 2.53 -41.91 8.24
CA GLN A 323 1.50 -41.11 8.90
C GLN A 323 0.79 -40.20 7.90
N HIS A 324 1.55 -39.53 7.01
CA HIS A 324 1.00 -38.68 5.96
C HIS A 324 0.04 -39.46 5.05
N ASN A 325 0.43 -40.64 4.60
CA ASN A 325 -0.42 -41.48 3.74
C ASN A 325 -1.74 -41.84 4.41
N ARG A 326 -1.71 -42.18 5.70
CA ARG A 326 -2.97 -42.41 6.48
C ARG A 326 -3.85 -41.17 6.55
N ASN A 327 -3.26 -39.99 6.77
CA ASN A 327 -4.01 -38.72 6.81
C ASN A 327 -4.59 -38.38 5.44
N ALA A 328 -3.79 -38.53 4.37
CA ALA A 328 -4.20 -38.28 2.99
C ALA A 328 -5.34 -39.24 2.55
N GLU A 329 -5.25 -40.52 2.92
CA GLU A 329 -6.29 -41.52 2.63
C GLU A 329 -7.62 -41.15 3.35
N LYS A 330 -7.55 -40.76 4.62
CA LYS A 330 -8.73 -40.26 5.34
C LYS A 330 -9.39 -39.08 4.64
N TYR A 331 -8.59 -38.10 4.21
CA TYR A 331 -9.06 -36.93 3.47
C TYR A 331 -9.69 -37.33 2.13
N GLN A 332 -9.04 -38.20 1.35
CA GLN A 332 -9.56 -38.67 0.07
C GLN A 332 -10.90 -39.43 0.24
N ASN A 333 -10.99 -40.31 1.23
CA ASN A 333 -12.22 -41.04 1.54
C ASN A 333 -13.35 -40.10 1.95
N TRP A 334 -13.04 -39.03 2.68
CA TRP A 334 -14.01 -38.02 3.06
C TRP A 334 -14.51 -37.24 1.83
N VAL A 335 -13.60 -36.77 0.95
CA VAL A 335 -13.93 -36.07 -0.30
C VAL A 335 -14.86 -36.91 -1.19
N ASN A 336 -14.53 -38.20 -1.34
CA ASN A 336 -15.34 -39.12 -2.13
C ASN A 336 -16.76 -39.30 -1.56
N LYS A 337 -16.89 -39.39 -0.24
CA LYS A 337 -18.21 -39.48 0.46
C LYS A 337 -19.05 -38.20 0.30
N GLN A 338 -18.42 -37.03 0.18
CA GLN A 338 -19.12 -35.77 -0.05
C GLN A 338 -19.56 -35.56 -1.50
N GLY A 339 -19.26 -36.49 -2.41
CA GLY A 339 -19.58 -36.34 -3.84
C GLY A 339 -18.86 -35.18 -4.51
N ILE A 340 -17.80 -34.68 -3.89
CA ILE A 340 -16.95 -33.61 -4.45
C ILE A 340 -16.10 -34.23 -5.55
N ASN A 341 -16.65 -34.36 -6.74
CA ASN A 341 -15.89 -34.76 -7.94
C ASN A 341 -14.95 -33.58 -8.29
N ARG A 342 -13.68 -33.75 -8.00
CA ARG A 342 -12.62 -32.82 -8.36
C ARG A 342 -11.96 -33.21 -9.66
#